data_f243bcd299cb8d5914dab7d81cc1c425
#
_entry.id   f243bcd299cb8d5914dab7d81cc1c425
#
_cell.length_a   1.000
_cell.length_b   1.000
_cell.length_c   1.000
_cell.angle_alpha   90.00
_cell.angle_beta   90.00
_cell.angle_gamma   90.00
#
_symmetry.space_group_name_H-M   'P 1'
#
loop_
_entity.id
_entity.type
_entity.pdbx_description
1 polymer ?
#
loop_
_entity_poly.entity_id
_entity_poly.type
_entity_poly.pdbx_seq_one_letter_code
_entity_poly.pdbx_strand_id
1 'polypeptide(L)'
;AVGRLTAGEGRNVVPVHARLQIETRGSTADVNRYMVDCVKRITAGTALAYDVKSRIEKVGEASELITDQAVTDDLVSIARAAPSIEAVELWDDIRGSDDCTILINRVRAHGGKSGYFLFGCNQNGHHRSDFAIQDEESLPAAFELFTGFLELKNGLRATCV
;
A
#
# COMPACT_ATOMS: atom_id res chain seq x y z
N ALA A 1 -12.03 -10.89 0.28
CA ALA A 1 -12.40 -11.39 1.60
C ALA A 1 -13.56 -10.60 2.19
N VAL A 2 -14.44 -11.23 2.96
CA VAL A 2 -15.39 -10.55 3.84
C VAL A 2 -14.75 -10.50 5.23
N GLY A 3 -14.29 -9.34 5.63
CA GLY A 3 -13.58 -9.17 6.91
C GLY A 3 -14.54 -9.01 8.09
N ARG A 4 -15.73 -8.46 7.85
CA ARG A 4 -16.73 -8.27 8.89
C ARG A 4 -18.14 -8.35 8.33
N LEU A 5 -19.02 -9.02 9.08
CA LEU A 5 -20.47 -9.02 8.88
C LEU A 5 -21.15 -8.64 10.18
N THR A 6 -22.07 -7.70 10.12
CA THR A 6 -22.88 -7.28 11.27
C THR A 6 -24.33 -7.25 10.86
N ALA A 7 -25.19 -7.94 11.61
CA ALA A 7 -26.64 -7.98 11.39
C ALA A 7 -27.36 -8.31 12.69
N GLY A 8 -28.56 -7.78 12.86
CA GLY A 8 -29.49 -8.10 13.94
C GLY A 8 -29.23 -7.33 15.24
N GLU A 9 -30.31 -7.24 16.02
CA GLU A 9 -30.34 -6.52 17.32
C GLU A 9 -30.69 -7.45 18.50
N GLY A 10 -31.25 -8.62 18.20
CA GLY A 10 -31.66 -9.59 19.21
C GLY A 10 -31.85 -10.99 18.64
N ARG A 11 -31.80 -11.99 19.51
CA ARG A 11 -31.86 -13.44 19.14
C ARG A 11 -33.15 -13.90 18.47
N ASN A 12 -34.25 -13.16 18.66
CA ASN A 12 -35.58 -13.50 18.18
C ASN A 12 -36.18 -12.43 17.26
N VAL A 13 -35.32 -11.53 16.73
CA VAL A 13 -35.74 -10.46 15.80
C VAL A 13 -35.05 -10.71 14.46
N VAL A 14 -35.85 -10.73 13.39
CA VAL A 14 -35.33 -10.87 12.02
C VAL A 14 -34.57 -9.57 11.67
N PRO A 15 -33.29 -9.62 11.27
CA PRO A 15 -32.55 -8.45 10.92
C PRO A 15 -33.13 -7.71 9.72
N VAL A 16 -33.38 -6.42 9.87
CA VAL A 16 -33.80 -5.55 8.73
C VAL A 16 -32.61 -4.91 8.01
N HIS A 17 -31.44 -4.94 8.64
CA HIS A 17 -30.19 -4.42 8.09
C HIS A 17 -29.04 -5.40 8.32
N ALA A 18 -28.18 -5.50 7.30
CA ALA A 18 -26.89 -6.17 7.39
C ALA A 18 -25.81 -5.29 6.78
N ARG A 19 -24.62 -5.25 7.38
CA ARG A 19 -23.45 -4.56 6.87
C ARG A 19 -22.30 -5.54 6.70
N LEU A 20 -21.70 -5.53 5.50
CA LEU A 20 -20.52 -6.28 5.18
C LEU A 20 -19.36 -5.31 4.91
N GLN A 21 -18.19 -5.61 5.43
CA GLN A 21 -16.94 -4.96 5.06
C GLN A 21 -16.15 -5.95 4.22
N ILE A 22 -15.93 -5.60 2.98
CA ILE A 22 -15.32 -6.48 1.96
C ILE A 22 -14.04 -5.82 1.45
N GLU A 23 -12.99 -6.61 1.35
CA GLU A 23 -11.75 -6.25 0.71
C GLU A 23 -11.51 -7.15 -0.50
N THR A 24 -11.15 -6.55 -1.63
CA THR A 24 -10.69 -7.25 -2.82
C THR A 24 -9.20 -6.96 -3.03
N ARG A 25 -8.45 -7.97 -3.47
CA ARG A 25 -7.03 -7.82 -3.82
C ARG A 25 -6.81 -8.51 -5.16
N GLY A 26 -6.19 -7.81 -6.09
CA GLY A 26 -5.76 -8.34 -7.38
C GLY A 26 -4.24 -8.16 -7.52
N SER A 27 -3.59 -9.00 -8.31
CA SER A 27 -2.18 -8.85 -8.64
C SER A 27 -1.89 -7.62 -9.50
N THR A 28 -2.91 -7.12 -10.21
CA THR A 28 -2.89 -5.89 -10.99
C THR A 28 -4.16 -5.08 -10.75
N ALA A 29 -4.15 -3.79 -11.11
CA ALA A 29 -5.32 -2.94 -11.04
C ALA A 29 -6.50 -3.51 -11.83
N ASP A 30 -6.24 -4.11 -13.01
CA ASP A 30 -7.28 -4.70 -13.85
C ASP A 30 -7.92 -5.94 -13.21
N VAL A 31 -7.12 -6.81 -12.61
CA VAL A 31 -7.61 -7.97 -11.86
C VAL A 31 -8.45 -7.52 -10.66
N ASN A 32 -7.99 -6.51 -9.92
CA ASN A 32 -8.77 -5.98 -8.80
C ASN A 32 -10.09 -5.35 -9.26
N ARG A 33 -10.09 -4.61 -10.36
CA ARG A 33 -11.30 -4.05 -10.98
C ARG A 33 -12.31 -5.14 -11.34
N TYR A 34 -11.84 -6.21 -11.98
CA TYR A 34 -12.68 -7.37 -12.26
C TYR A 34 -13.31 -7.96 -10.99
N MET A 35 -12.53 -8.11 -9.90
CA MET A 35 -13.04 -8.61 -8.63
C MET A 35 -14.07 -7.67 -8.00
N VAL A 36 -13.87 -6.37 -8.04
CA VAL A 36 -14.84 -5.36 -7.59
C VAL A 36 -16.16 -5.49 -8.38
N ASP A 37 -16.08 -5.65 -9.69
CA ASP A 37 -17.27 -5.80 -10.54
C ASP A 37 -17.97 -7.14 -10.30
N CYS A 38 -17.25 -8.19 -9.95
CA CYS A 38 -17.85 -9.44 -9.48
C CYS A 38 -18.62 -9.24 -8.18
N VAL A 39 -18.04 -8.53 -7.19
CA VAL A 39 -18.75 -8.23 -5.94
C VAL A 39 -20.02 -7.44 -6.20
N LYS A 40 -19.97 -6.42 -7.05
CA LYS A 40 -21.19 -5.65 -7.42
C LYS A 40 -22.26 -6.52 -8.04
N ARG A 41 -21.91 -7.39 -9.01
CA ARG A 41 -22.86 -8.28 -9.67
C ARG A 41 -23.47 -9.30 -8.72
N ILE A 42 -22.65 -9.91 -7.86
CA ILE A 42 -23.12 -10.87 -6.85
C ILE A 42 -24.08 -10.19 -5.88
N THR A 43 -23.71 -9.01 -5.38
CA THR A 43 -24.57 -8.24 -4.46
C THR A 43 -25.91 -7.87 -5.09
N ALA A 44 -25.89 -7.39 -6.33
CA ALA A 44 -27.12 -7.02 -7.05
C ALA A 44 -28.00 -8.26 -7.33
N GLY A 45 -27.39 -9.36 -7.77
CA GLY A 45 -28.11 -10.60 -8.04
C GLY A 45 -28.73 -11.21 -6.77
N THR A 46 -27.98 -11.19 -5.67
CA THR A 46 -28.49 -11.67 -4.38
C THR A 46 -29.62 -10.78 -3.86
N ALA A 47 -29.46 -9.47 -3.95
CA ALA A 47 -30.50 -8.53 -3.54
C ALA A 47 -31.81 -8.74 -4.33
N LEU A 48 -31.70 -8.96 -5.64
CA LEU A 48 -32.84 -9.26 -6.50
C LEU A 48 -33.49 -10.61 -6.10
N ALA A 49 -32.69 -11.65 -5.88
CA ALA A 49 -33.19 -12.99 -5.55
C ALA A 49 -33.95 -13.05 -4.23
N TYR A 50 -33.61 -12.19 -3.28
CA TYR A 50 -34.25 -12.14 -1.95
C TYR A 50 -35.17 -10.92 -1.73
N ASP A 51 -35.45 -10.18 -2.78
CA ASP A 51 -36.31 -8.96 -2.74
C ASP A 51 -35.88 -7.98 -1.65
N VAL A 52 -34.54 -7.72 -1.55
CA VAL A 52 -33.97 -6.76 -0.61
C VAL A 52 -33.24 -5.65 -1.35
N LYS A 53 -33.08 -4.51 -0.70
CA LYS A 53 -32.29 -3.39 -1.24
C LYS A 53 -30.83 -3.54 -0.84
N SER A 54 -29.91 -3.27 -1.76
CA SER A 54 -28.48 -3.21 -1.47
C SER A 54 -27.90 -1.85 -1.85
N ARG A 55 -26.86 -1.43 -1.10
CA ARG A 55 -26.02 -0.27 -1.39
C ARG A 55 -24.57 -0.68 -1.22
N ILE A 56 -23.76 -0.33 -2.19
CA ILE A 56 -22.31 -0.52 -2.13
C ILE A 56 -21.67 0.86 -2.05
N GLU A 57 -20.75 1.01 -1.11
CA GLU A 57 -19.91 2.18 -0.95
C GLU A 57 -18.46 1.75 -1.00
N LYS A 58 -17.69 2.34 -1.93
CA LYS A 58 -16.25 2.14 -2.03
C LYS A 58 -15.57 3.16 -1.13
N VAL A 59 -14.85 2.68 -0.13
CA VAL A 59 -14.22 3.50 0.90
C VAL A 59 -12.74 3.77 0.65
N GLY A 60 -12.10 2.99 -0.23
CA GLY A 60 -10.69 3.17 -0.60
C GLY A 60 -10.29 2.28 -1.76
N GLU A 61 -9.17 2.61 -2.36
CA GLU A 61 -8.50 1.84 -3.41
C GLU A 61 -7.02 2.22 -3.45
N ALA A 62 -6.16 1.23 -3.63
CA ALA A 62 -4.76 1.43 -3.99
C ALA A 62 -4.45 0.54 -5.19
N SER A 63 -3.50 0.93 -6.03
CA SER A 63 -3.07 0.14 -7.16
C SER A 63 -1.77 -0.62 -6.87
N GLU A 64 -1.33 -1.40 -7.82
CA GLU A 64 -0.01 -2.04 -7.78
C GLU A 64 1.10 -0.98 -7.70
N LEU A 65 2.17 -1.33 -7.04
CA LEU A 65 3.38 -0.51 -6.99
C LEU A 65 4.19 -0.73 -8.28
N ILE A 66 4.40 0.33 -9.02
CA ILE A 66 5.25 0.34 -10.22
C ILE A 66 6.33 1.40 -10.04
N THR A 67 7.59 0.99 -10.08
CA THR A 67 8.76 1.85 -9.96
C THR A 67 9.50 1.99 -11.28
N ASP A 68 10.27 3.06 -11.43
CA ASP A 68 11.12 3.28 -12.61
C ASP A 68 12.53 2.75 -12.34
N GLN A 69 13.03 1.86 -13.20
CA GLN A 69 14.32 1.19 -13.01
C GLN A 69 15.46 2.19 -12.77
N ALA A 70 15.50 3.28 -13.51
CA ALA A 70 16.55 4.29 -13.36
C ALA A 70 16.54 4.94 -11.95
N VAL A 71 15.37 5.10 -11.33
CA VAL A 71 15.28 5.62 -9.95
C VAL A 71 15.67 4.55 -8.94
N THR A 72 15.29 3.30 -9.21
CA THR A 72 15.71 2.16 -8.38
C THR A 72 17.24 1.99 -8.41
N ASP A 73 17.87 2.10 -9.57
CA ASP A 73 19.33 2.00 -9.72
C ASP A 73 20.05 3.12 -8.95
N ASP A 74 19.54 4.35 -9.01
CA ASP A 74 20.07 5.47 -8.23
C ASP A 74 19.96 5.19 -6.72
N LEU A 75 18.80 4.76 -6.24
CA LEU A 75 18.57 4.43 -4.83
C LEU A 75 19.48 3.30 -4.36
N VAL A 76 19.67 2.26 -5.15
CA VAL A 76 20.58 1.14 -4.86
C VAL A 76 22.02 1.62 -4.77
N SER A 77 22.44 2.50 -5.68
CA SER A 77 23.81 3.06 -5.68
C SER A 77 24.07 3.86 -4.40
N ILE A 78 23.13 4.71 -4.00
CA ILE A 78 23.21 5.51 -2.78
C ILE A 78 23.21 4.60 -1.56
N ALA A 79 22.27 3.65 -1.49
CA ALA A 79 22.16 2.75 -0.35
C ALA A 79 23.44 1.92 -0.12
N ARG A 80 24.07 1.44 -1.19
CA ARG A 80 25.33 0.69 -1.09
C ARG A 80 26.53 1.54 -0.65
N ALA A 81 26.45 2.84 -0.85
CA ALA A 81 27.49 3.79 -0.43
C ALA A 81 27.26 4.35 0.99
N ALA A 82 26.06 4.21 1.53
CA ALA A 82 25.67 4.77 2.82
C ALA A 82 26.21 3.92 3.98
N PRO A 83 26.99 4.51 4.92
CA PRO A 83 27.59 3.77 6.02
C PRO A 83 26.59 3.13 7.01
N SER A 84 25.40 3.68 7.12
CA SER A 84 24.34 3.17 8.01
C SER A 84 23.52 2.03 7.41
N ILE A 85 23.76 1.65 6.14
CA ILE A 85 23.03 0.60 5.46
C ILE A 85 23.90 -0.65 5.31
N GLU A 86 23.56 -1.69 6.05
CA GLU A 86 24.32 -2.93 6.06
C GLU A 86 24.01 -3.83 4.86
N ALA A 87 22.77 -3.85 4.41
CA ALA A 87 22.32 -4.72 3.33
C ALA A 87 21.27 -4.04 2.44
N VAL A 88 21.33 -4.34 1.14
CA VAL A 88 20.37 -3.86 0.15
C VAL A 88 19.80 -5.07 -0.58
N GLU A 89 18.49 -5.23 -0.48
CA GLU A 89 17.74 -6.27 -1.17
C GLU A 89 16.86 -5.65 -2.25
N LEU A 90 16.76 -6.32 -3.39
CA LEU A 90 15.85 -5.96 -4.46
C LEU A 90 14.65 -6.92 -4.45
N TRP A 91 13.47 -6.36 -4.44
CA TRP A 91 12.24 -7.13 -4.50
C TRP A 91 11.48 -6.80 -5.79
N ASP A 92 11.15 -7.83 -6.55
CA ASP A 92 10.36 -7.67 -7.79
C ASP A 92 8.88 -7.45 -7.49
N ASP A 93 8.39 -7.90 -6.33
CA ASP A 93 7.00 -7.77 -5.92
C ASP A 93 6.91 -7.71 -4.38
N ILE A 94 6.44 -6.59 -3.85
CA ILE A 94 6.19 -6.43 -2.42
C ILE A 94 4.91 -7.14 -1.94
N ARG A 95 4.16 -7.76 -2.87
CA ARG A 95 2.88 -8.46 -2.62
C ARG A 95 1.88 -7.65 -1.80
N GLY A 96 1.90 -6.35 -1.97
CA GLY A 96 1.06 -5.43 -1.25
C GLY A 96 0.73 -4.19 -2.06
N SER A 97 -0.18 -3.41 -1.55
CA SER A 97 -0.46 -2.05 -2.01
C SER A 97 -0.26 -1.10 -0.84
N ASP A 98 0.17 0.10 -1.15
CA ASP A 98 0.43 1.16 -0.20
C ASP A 98 -0.21 2.45 -0.71
N ASP A 99 -0.60 3.35 0.17
CA ASP A 99 -1.23 4.63 -0.21
C ASP A 99 -0.30 5.50 -1.05
N CYS A 100 1.01 5.33 -0.94
CA CYS A 100 2.01 6.02 -1.77
C CYS A 100 1.86 5.69 -3.26
N THR A 101 1.24 4.56 -3.63
CA THR A 101 0.98 4.21 -5.04
C THR A 101 0.11 5.24 -5.75
N ILE A 102 -0.75 5.95 -5.02
CA ILE A 102 -1.56 7.04 -5.56
C ILE A 102 -0.66 8.21 -5.98
N LEU A 103 0.32 8.58 -5.14
CA LEU A 103 1.28 9.64 -5.42
C LEU A 103 2.22 9.24 -6.55
N ILE A 104 2.74 8.02 -6.53
CA ILE A 104 3.60 7.43 -7.56
C ILE A 104 2.90 7.49 -8.91
N ASN A 105 1.68 6.99 -8.99
CA ASN A 105 0.91 6.98 -10.24
C ASN A 105 0.59 8.41 -10.73
N ARG A 106 0.34 9.34 -9.81
CA ARG A 106 0.14 10.74 -10.16
C ARG A 106 1.39 11.36 -10.79
N VAL A 107 2.56 11.14 -10.21
CA VAL A 107 3.85 11.59 -10.75
C VAL A 107 4.09 11.01 -12.14
N ARG A 108 3.92 9.70 -12.29
CA ARG A 108 4.13 8.99 -13.56
C ARG A 108 3.17 9.45 -14.66
N ALA A 109 1.91 9.67 -14.33
CA ALA A 109 0.91 10.19 -15.27
C ALA A 109 1.26 11.58 -15.83
N HIS A 110 2.12 12.33 -15.14
CA HIS A 110 2.63 13.64 -15.61
C HIS A 110 4.05 13.56 -16.17
N GLY A 111 4.53 12.37 -16.55
CA GLY A 111 5.83 12.16 -17.16
C GLY A 111 7.01 12.17 -16.18
N GLY A 112 6.75 12.23 -14.87
CA GLY A 112 7.78 12.06 -13.84
C GLY A 112 8.18 10.61 -13.67
N LYS A 113 9.27 10.40 -12.93
CA LYS A 113 9.77 9.07 -12.53
C LYS A 113 9.64 8.90 -11.03
N SER A 114 9.49 7.65 -10.59
CA SER A 114 9.30 7.33 -9.19
C SER A 114 10.04 6.06 -8.79
N GLY A 115 10.47 6.01 -7.55
CA GLY A 115 11.01 4.82 -6.90
C GLY A 115 10.32 4.59 -5.57
N TYR A 116 10.55 3.43 -5.02
CA TYR A 116 10.04 3.04 -3.71
C TYR A 116 11.11 2.23 -2.97
N PHE A 117 11.26 2.49 -1.70
CA PHE A 117 12.14 1.71 -0.85
C PHE A 117 11.51 1.52 0.53
N LEU A 118 11.89 0.45 1.16
CA LEU A 118 11.61 0.16 2.56
C LEU A 118 12.93 0.15 3.33
N PHE A 119 12.93 0.70 4.52
CA PHE A 119 14.03 0.57 5.45
C PHE A 119 13.59 -0.30 6.62
N GLY A 120 14.44 -1.26 6.97
CA GLY A 120 14.11 -2.25 7.98
C GLY A 120 14.33 -1.73 9.38
N CYS A 121 13.54 -2.22 10.31
CA CYS A 121 13.74 -2.10 11.75
C CYS A 121 13.30 -3.38 12.44
N ASN A 122 13.79 -3.62 13.66
CA ASN A 122 13.24 -4.66 14.48
C ASN A 122 11.83 -4.27 14.94
N GLN A 123 10.88 -5.16 14.72
CA GLN A 123 9.47 -4.92 15.00
C GLN A 123 8.74 -6.22 15.32
N ASN A 124 7.61 -6.12 15.98
CA ASN A 124 6.78 -7.24 16.38
C ASN A 124 5.69 -7.64 15.35
N GLY A 125 5.76 -7.13 14.14
CA GLY A 125 4.85 -7.43 13.02
C GLY A 125 3.84 -6.31 12.71
N HIS A 126 3.58 -6.13 11.41
CA HIS A 126 2.59 -5.16 10.92
C HIS A 126 1.16 -5.58 11.28
N HIS A 127 0.24 -4.61 11.33
CA HIS A 127 -1.20 -4.79 11.58
C HIS A 127 -1.54 -5.45 12.92
N ARG A 128 -0.71 -5.24 13.92
CA ARG A 128 -0.93 -5.68 15.30
C ARG A 128 -1.29 -4.49 16.18
N SER A 129 -2.12 -4.72 17.19
CA SER A 129 -2.51 -3.69 18.16
C SER A 129 -1.35 -3.25 19.06
N ASP A 130 -0.33 -4.10 19.20
CA ASP A 130 0.89 -3.89 19.96
C ASP A 130 2.10 -3.57 19.07
N PHE A 131 1.87 -3.10 17.82
CA PHE A 131 2.95 -2.72 16.92
C PHE A 131 3.85 -1.67 17.56
N ALA A 132 5.14 -1.93 17.57
CA ALA A 132 6.16 -1.00 18.02
C ALA A 132 7.47 -1.22 17.26
N ILE A 133 8.15 -0.14 16.94
CA ILE A 133 9.52 -0.14 16.49
C ILE A 133 10.40 -0.40 17.72
N GLN A 134 11.24 -1.43 17.66
CA GLN A 134 12.07 -1.86 18.79
C GLN A 134 13.45 -1.23 18.79
N ASP A 135 13.87 -0.67 17.66
CA ASP A 135 15.12 0.09 17.52
C ASP A 135 14.91 1.30 16.62
N GLU A 136 15.77 2.32 16.79
CA GLU A 136 15.75 3.54 16.02
C GLU A 136 16.92 3.62 15.02
N GLU A 137 17.71 2.56 14.89
CA GLU A 137 18.90 2.51 14.01
C GLU A 137 18.52 2.58 12.52
N SER A 138 17.28 2.23 12.19
CA SER A 138 16.71 2.40 10.85
C SER A 138 16.51 3.85 10.41
N LEU A 139 16.38 4.80 11.35
CA LEU A 139 16.15 6.22 11.03
C LEU A 139 17.35 6.88 10.36
N PRO A 140 18.61 6.72 10.83
CA PRO A 140 19.79 7.17 10.10
C PRO A 140 19.87 6.61 8.68
N ALA A 141 19.57 5.33 8.48
CA ALA A 141 19.59 4.70 7.16
C ALA A 141 18.58 5.35 6.20
N ALA A 142 17.34 5.59 6.67
CA ALA A 142 16.35 6.30 5.89
C ALA A 142 16.77 7.73 5.55
N PHE A 143 17.34 8.44 6.51
CA PHE A 143 17.81 9.82 6.34
C PHE A 143 18.95 9.91 5.33
N GLU A 144 19.95 9.04 5.41
CA GLU A 144 21.07 8.99 4.46
C GLU A 144 20.57 8.68 3.03
N LEU A 145 19.66 7.75 2.86
CA LEU A 145 19.11 7.41 1.55
C LEU A 145 18.34 8.59 0.95
N PHE A 146 17.47 9.25 1.74
CA PHE A 146 16.72 10.41 1.27
C PHE A 146 17.62 11.61 0.93
N THR A 147 18.56 11.95 1.78
CA THR A 147 19.47 13.08 1.55
C THR A 147 20.37 12.82 0.36
N GLY A 148 20.94 11.60 0.25
CA GLY A 148 21.75 11.21 -0.90
C GLY A 148 20.98 11.25 -2.21
N PHE A 149 19.71 10.85 -2.22
CA PHE A 149 18.87 10.96 -3.41
C PHE A 149 18.57 12.43 -3.78
N LEU A 150 18.27 13.27 -2.80
CA LEU A 150 18.06 14.71 -3.03
C LEU A 150 19.31 15.39 -3.56
N GLU A 151 20.48 15.07 -3.01
CA GLU A 151 21.77 15.58 -3.50
C GLU A 151 22.05 15.14 -4.93
N LEU A 152 21.85 13.88 -5.24
CA LEU A 152 22.05 13.35 -6.59
C LEU A 152 21.15 14.06 -7.62
N LYS A 153 19.87 14.30 -7.27
CA LYS A 153 18.90 14.87 -8.20
C LYS A 153 18.95 16.39 -8.32
N ASN A 154 19.37 17.08 -7.28
CA ASN A 154 19.38 18.56 -7.25
C ASN A 154 20.80 19.17 -7.31
N GLY A 155 21.83 18.34 -7.32
CA GLY A 155 23.21 18.83 -7.34
C GLY A 155 23.65 19.56 -6.06
N LEU A 156 22.92 19.38 -4.98
CA LEU A 156 23.24 19.93 -3.68
C LEU A 156 24.36 19.09 -3.07
N ARG A 157 25.62 19.49 -3.27
CA ARG A 157 26.70 19.01 -2.42
C ARG A 157 26.57 19.74 -1.09
N ALA A 158 26.39 19.02 -0.01
CA ALA A 158 26.52 19.60 1.33
C ALA A 158 27.92 20.18 1.45
N THR A 159 28.05 21.50 1.31
CA THR A 159 29.22 22.21 1.79
C THR A 159 29.10 22.22 3.30
N CYS A 160 29.72 21.24 3.96
CA CYS A 160 29.98 21.34 5.40
C CYS A 160 30.81 22.60 5.62
N VAL A 161 30.21 23.58 6.29
CA VAL A 161 30.88 24.74 6.87
C VAL A 161 31.29 24.37 8.29
#